data_f05c4496b8043fba3cf3429c6d8416b3
#
_entry.id   f05c4496b8043fba3cf3429c6d8416b3
#
_cell.length_a   1.000
_cell.length_b   1.000
_cell.length_c   1.000
_cell.angle_alpha   90.00
_cell.angle_beta   90.00
_cell.angle_gamma   90.00
#
_symmetry.space_group_name_H-M   'P 1'
#
loop_
_entity.id
_entity.type
_entity.pdbx_description
1 polymer ?
#
loop_
_entity_poly.entity_id
_entity_poly.type
_entity_poly.pdbx_seq_one_letter_code
_entity_poly.pdbx_strand_id
1 'polypeptide(L)'
;MRELHGWLIHTLAIAALCGATAQPGTALGQRMMEVADATIQRDLVYKRVNGAVLTLDLYCPEKVSGPAPVIVWVHGGGWRTGGKKRCPAVALVPDGYAVASIDYRLSSTAPFPAQIEDCKAAVRWLRANAAKYNLDADRIGVWGMSAGGHLAALLGTSGGVPELEGSGDNMQYSSRVQAVCDVAGPADLPGLTNLGPKRMFAIEGLLGGPLEKDKAKAIAASPIHYVSKDDPPFLIVHGEADRVVPVEQSQRFYEELRKAGVNATLKMPHVGHQAVLMDAVKDAEVFFDATLKKR
;
A
#
# COMPACT_ATOMS: atom_id res chain seq x y z
N MET A 1 -2.59 -51.05 -70.04
CA MET A 1 -2.55 -52.33 -69.36
C MET A 1 -2.37 -52.11 -67.86
N ARG A 2 -3.28 -52.65 -67.07
CA ARG A 2 -3.27 -52.87 -65.63
C ARG A 2 -3.30 -51.63 -64.73
N GLU A 3 -4.43 -51.28 -64.16
CA GLU A 3 -5.08 -51.88 -62.98
C GLU A 3 -4.18 -51.78 -61.74
N LEU A 4 -4.58 -51.41 -60.58
CA LEU A 4 -5.81 -51.35 -59.81
C LEU A 4 -5.47 -50.96 -58.37
N HIS A 5 -6.53 -50.60 -57.65
CA HIS A 5 -6.78 -50.66 -56.17
C HIS A 5 -6.06 -49.69 -55.30
N GLY A 6 -6.65 -48.77 -54.72
CA GLY A 6 -7.78 -48.63 -53.82
C GLY A 6 -7.53 -49.15 -52.40
N TRP A 7 -7.19 -48.32 -51.43
CA TRP A 7 -7.50 -48.54 -50.02
C TRP A 7 -7.83 -47.23 -49.31
N LEU A 8 -9.09 -47.15 -48.88
CA LEU A 8 -9.54 -46.15 -47.90
C LEU A 8 -8.89 -46.46 -46.52
N ILE A 9 -8.27 -45.51 -45.94
CA ILE A 9 -7.90 -45.58 -44.51
C ILE A 9 -8.69 -44.43 -43.80
N HIS A 10 -9.61 -44.87 -42.97
CA HIS A 10 -10.34 -44.00 -42.02
C HIS A 10 -9.38 -43.57 -40.94
N THR A 11 -9.05 -42.28 -40.86
CA THR A 11 -8.39 -41.72 -39.70
C THR A 11 -9.43 -41.23 -38.72
N LEU A 12 -9.59 -41.97 -37.62
CA LEU A 12 -10.30 -41.51 -36.41
C LEU A 12 -9.59 -40.29 -35.85
N ALA A 13 -10.28 -39.16 -35.78
CA ALA A 13 -9.85 -38.02 -35.02
C ALA A 13 -10.11 -38.29 -33.54
N ILE A 14 -9.03 -38.50 -32.78
CA ILE A 14 -9.07 -38.51 -31.32
C ILE A 14 -9.04 -37.05 -30.84
N ALA A 15 -10.19 -36.55 -30.42
CA ALA A 15 -10.29 -35.29 -29.70
C ALA A 15 -9.69 -35.46 -28.30
N ALA A 16 -8.46 -34.99 -28.12
CA ALA A 16 -7.86 -34.85 -26.79
C ALA A 16 -8.54 -33.69 -26.08
N LEU A 17 -9.42 -34.00 -25.11
CA LEU A 17 -9.84 -33.05 -24.08
C LEU A 17 -8.62 -32.68 -23.22
N CYS A 18 -7.95 -31.59 -23.52
CA CYS A 18 -7.07 -30.92 -22.57
C CYS A 18 -7.93 -30.30 -21.47
N GLY A 19 -8.09 -31.01 -20.36
CA GLY A 19 -8.59 -30.42 -19.12
C GLY A 19 -7.63 -29.34 -18.65
N ALA A 20 -7.98 -28.09 -18.85
CA ALA A 20 -7.27 -26.96 -18.28
C ALA A 20 -7.53 -26.98 -16.76
N THR A 21 -6.55 -27.50 -16.00
CA THR A 21 -6.50 -27.29 -14.56
C THR A 21 -6.20 -25.82 -14.32
N ALA A 22 -7.21 -25.07 -13.90
CA ALA A 22 -7.05 -23.68 -13.49
C ALA A 22 -6.07 -23.61 -12.31
N GLN A 23 -4.95 -22.96 -12.51
CA GLN A 23 -3.98 -22.73 -11.42
C GLN A 23 -4.57 -21.68 -10.46
N PRO A 24 -4.50 -21.90 -9.13
CA PRO A 24 -5.11 -21.00 -8.14
C PRO A 24 -4.56 -19.55 -8.16
N GLY A 25 -3.37 -19.33 -8.75
CA GLY A 25 -2.79 -18.00 -8.89
C GLY A 25 -3.45 -17.09 -9.94
N THR A 26 -4.20 -17.65 -10.91
CA THR A 26 -4.87 -16.86 -11.95
C THR A 26 -6.22 -16.30 -11.51
N ALA A 27 -6.94 -17.01 -10.63
CA ALA A 27 -8.25 -16.58 -10.13
C ALA A 27 -8.15 -15.36 -9.19
N LEU A 28 -7.09 -15.29 -8.37
CA LEU A 28 -6.86 -14.15 -7.48
C LEU A 28 -6.37 -12.91 -8.24
N GLY A 29 -5.52 -13.10 -9.25
CA GLY A 29 -5.07 -12.03 -10.15
C GLY A 29 -6.22 -11.41 -10.96
N GLN A 30 -7.20 -12.20 -11.38
CA GLN A 30 -8.39 -11.71 -12.07
C GLN A 30 -9.40 -11.05 -11.11
N ARG A 31 -9.56 -11.56 -9.88
CA ARG A 31 -10.42 -10.93 -8.85
C ARG A 31 -9.96 -9.53 -8.44
N MET A 32 -8.67 -9.23 -8.56
CA MET A 32 -8.12 -7.88 -8.30
C MET A 32 -8.47 -6.86 -9.40
N MET A 33 -9.04 -7.26 -10.53
CA MET A 33 -9.39 -6.37 -11.65
C MET A 33 -10.89 -6.10 -11.79
N GLU A 34 -11.75 -6.97 -11.27
CA GLU A 34 -13.20 -6.78 -11.25
C GLU A 34 -13.69 -6.73 -9.81
N VAL A 35 -13.88 -5.54 -9.28
CA VAL A 35 -14.53 -5.35 -7.98
C VAL A 35 -16.02 -5.35 -8.23
N ALA A 36 -16.66 -6.48 -7.97
CA ALA A 36 -18.12 -6.59 -8.03
C ALA A 36 -18.75 -5.66 -6.96
N ASP A 37 -19.89 -5.06 -7.27
CA ASP A 37 -20.64 -4.19 -6.37
C ASP A 37 -19.88 -2.93 -5.91
N ALA A 38 -19.08 -2.32 -6.82
CA ALA A 38 -18.34 -1.10 -6.54
C ALA A 38 -18.50 -0.04 -7.62
N THR A 39 -18.77 1.19 -7.22
CA THR A 39 -18.61 2.36 -8.08
C THR A 39 -17.13 2.77 -8.09
N ILE A 40 -16.53 2.81 -9.29
CA ILE A 40 -15.10 3.15 -9.45
C ILE A 40 -14.97 4.51 -10.11
N GLN A 41 -14.26 5.42 -9.45
CA GLN A 41 -13.86 6.71 -10.00
C GLN A 41 -12.34 6.76 -10.15
N ARG A 42 -11.88 6.94 -11.38
CA ARG A 42 -10.46 6.92 -11.70
C ARG A 42 -9.91 8.33 -11.89
N ASP A 43 -8.61 8.45 -11.67
CA ASP A 43 -7.84 9.66 -11.96
C ASP A 43 -8.38 10.93 -11.28
N LEU A 44 -8.95 10.77 -10.07
CA LEU A 44 -9.38 11.91 -9.27
C LEU A 44 -8.16 12.71 -8.82
N VAL A 45 -8.07 13.96 -9.27
CA VAL A 45 -6.95 14.84 -8.93
C VAL A 45 -7.08 15.28 -7.48
N TYR A 46 -6.11 14.94 -6.65
CA TYR A 46 -6.09 15.33 -5.25
C TYR A 46 -5.04 16.40 -4.92
N LYS A 47 -4.01 16.55 -5.79
CA LYS A 47 -2.97 17.57 -5.61
C LYS A 47 -2.37 18.00 -6.96
N ARG A 48 -2.04 19.27 -7.06
CA ARG A 48 -1.21 19.84 -8.13
C ARG A 48 -0.02 20.53 -7.49
N VAL A 49 1.20 20.17 -7.88
CA VAL A 49 2.42 20.72 -7.28
C VAL A 49 3.58 20.68 -8.29
N ASN A 50 4.22 21.83 -8.50
CA ASN A 50 5.41 21.98 -9.37
C ASN A 50 5.26 21.29 -10.73
N GLY A 51 4.11 21.45 -11.39
CA GLY A 51 3.80 20.80 -12.67
C GLY A 51 3.36 19.33 -12.59
N ALA A 52 3.50 18.67 -11.46
CA ALA A 52 2.96 17.34 -11.24
C ALA A 52 1.46 17.37 -10.95
N VAL A 53 0.71 16.45 -11.53
CA VAL A 53 -0.70 16.20 -11.24
C VAL A 53 -0.80 14.83 -10.57
N LEU A 54 -1.18 14.83 -9.29
CA LEU A 54 -1.29 13.62 -8.50
C LEU A 54 -2.75 13.18 -8.42
N THR A 55 -2.97 11.92 -8.70
CA THR A 55 -4.32 11.35 -8.79
C THR A 55 -4.48 10.14 -7.89
N LEU A 56 -5.73 9.84 -7.57
CA LEU A 56 -6.12 8.61 -6.91
C LEU A 56 -7.25 7.93 -7.69
N ASP A 57 -7.38 6.61 -7.52
CA ASP A 57 -8.54 5.85 -7.92
C ASP A 57 -9.35 5.54 -6.67
N LEU A 58 -10.64 5.86 -6.70
CA LEU A 58 -11.56 5.65 -5.58
C LEU A 58 -12.57 4.55 -5.93
N TYR A 59 -12.60 3.52 -5.10
CA TYR A 59 -13.51 2.40 -5.18
C TYR A 59 -14.49 2.51 -4.02
N CYS A 60 -15.76 2.77 -4.29
CA CYS A 60 -16.80 2.90 -3.28
C CYS A 60 -17.72 1.69 -3.30
N PRO A 61 -18.03 1.07 -2.16
CA PRO A 61 -19.00 -0.01 -2.08
C PRO A 61 -20.41 0.50 -2.41
N GLU A 62 -21.17 -0.24 -3.21
CA GLU A 62 -22.54 0.15 -3.60
C GLU A 62 -23.56 -0.15 -2.51
N LYS A 63 -23.30 -1.16 -1.68
CA LYS A 63 -24.25 -1.69 -0.70
C LYS A 63 -23.77 -1.43 0.73
N VAL A 64 -23.84 -0.17 1.16
CA VAL A 64 -23.52 0.21 2.56
C VAL A 64 -24.60 1.07 3.16
N SER A 65 -24.86 0.88 4.45
CA SER A 65 -25.75 1.73 5.22
C SER A 65 -24.96 2.90 5.83
N GLY A 66 -24.95 4.05 5.16
CA GLY A 66 -24.27 5.25 5.63
C GLY A 66 -22.85 5.42 5.07
N PRO A 67 -22.06 6.40 5.59
CA PRO A 67 -20.72 6.69 5.11
C PRO A 67 -19.74 5.54 5.33
N ALA A 68 -19.01 5.16 4.28
CA ALA A 68 -18.06 4.06 4.30
C ALA A 68 -16.72 4.46 4.95
N PRO A 69 -16.14 3.66 5.86
CA PRO A 69 -14.77 3.85 6.29
C PRO A 69 -13.82 3.70 5.10
N VAL A 70 -12.69 4.41 5.12
CA VAL A 70 -11.79 4.52 3.98
C VAL A 70 -10.47 3.80 4.26
N ILE A 71 -9.97 3.05 3.30
CA ILE A 71 -8.60 2.52 3.29
C ILE A 71 -7.82 3.24 2.19
N VAL A 72 -6.76 3.93 2.57
CA VAL A 72 -5.79 4.52 1.64
C VAL A 72 -4.73 3.49 1.34
N TRP A 73 -4.66 3.06 0.08
CA TRP A 73 -3.58 2.17 -0.37
C TRP A 73 -2.41 2.99 -0.90
N VAL A 74 -1.21 2.70 -0.36
CA VAL A 74 0.06 3.30 -0.77
C VAL A 74 0.95 2.22 -1.39
N HIS A 75 1.26 2.38 -2.68
CA HIS A 75 2.02 1.38 -3.43
C HIS A 75 3.50 1.34 -3.05
N GLY A 76 4.12 0.17 -3.24
CA GLY A 76 5.57 -0.02 -3.13
C GLY A 76 6.33 0.41 -4.39
N GLY A 77 7.59 -0.06 -4.48
CA GLY A 77 8.43 0.19 -5.66
C GLY A 77 9.69 1.02 -5.35
N GLY A 78 10.17 0.99 -4.10
CA GLY A 78 11.40 1.69 -3.68
C GLY A 78 11.32 3.21 -3.86
N TRP A 79 10.13 3.79 -3.73
CA TRP A 79 9.80 5.21 -3.96
C TRP A 79 10.14 5.71 -5.39
N ARG A 80 10.54 4.83 -6.30
CA ARG A 80 11.05 5.16 -7.66
C ARG A 80 10.15 4.67 -8.78
N THR A 81 9.34 3.69 -8.51
CA THR A 81 8.43 3.05 -9.47
C THR A 81 7.11 2.69 -8.78
N GLY A 82 6.15 2.22 -9.56
CA GLY A 82 4.84 1.85 -9.04
C GLY A 82 3.78 2.86 -9.40
N GLY A 83 2.60 2.68 -8.83
CA GLY A 83 1.44 3.53 -9.06
C GLY A 83 0.15 2.87 -8.59
N LYS A 84 -0.92 3.64 -8.57
CA LYS A 84 -2.25 3.30 -8.05
C LYS A 84 -2.98 2.13 -8.74
N LYS A 85 -2.53 1.71 -9.94
CA LYS A 85 -3.22 0.65 -10.72
C LYS A 85 -3.22 -0.73 -10.06
N ARG A 86 -2.24 -1.03 -9.20
CA ARG A 86 -2.17 -2.30 -8.46
C ARG A 86 -2.52 -2.05 -7.00
N CYS A 87 -3.76 -2.35 -6.65
CA CYS A 87 -4.31 -2.08 -5.33
C CYS A 87 -4.90 -3.36 -4.71
N PRO A 88 -4.16 -4.10 -3.89
CA PRO A 88 -4.70 -5.27 -3.20
C PRO A 88 -5.80 -4.91 -2.20
N ALA A 89 -5.82 -3.69 -1.69
CA ALA A 89 -6.83 -3.23 -0.74
C ALA A 89 -8.25 -3.23 -1.33
N VAL A 90 -8.42 -3.28 -2.66
CA VAL A 90 -9.74 -3.42 -3.29
C VAL A 90 -10.49 -4.69 -2.86
N ALA A 91 -9.77 -5.68 -2.32
CA ALA A 91 -10.37 -6.88 -1.73
C ALA A 91 -11.29 -6.55 -0.53
N LEU A 92 -11.12 -5.38 0.11
CA LEU A 92 -11.94 -4.94 1.25
C LEU A 92 -13.22 -4.18 0.83
N VAL A 93 -13.41 -3.88 -0.47
CA VAL A 93 -14.60 -3.16 -0.94
C VAL A 93 -15.89 -3.95 -0.69
N PRO A 94 -15.96 -5.27 -0.94
CA PRO A 94 -17.14 -6.07 -0.62
C PRO A 94 -17.50 -6.08 0.88
N ASP A 95 -16.50 -5.82 1.75
CA ASP A 95 -16.67 -5.74 3.20
C ASP A 95 -17.15 -4.35 3.66
N GLY A 96 -17.47 -3.45 2.72
CA GLY A 96 -18.05 -2.14 2.99
C GLY A 96 -17.03 -1.02 3.21
N TYR A 97 -15.77 -1.21 2.83
CA TYR A 97 -14.77 -0.15 2.82
C TYR A 97 -14.77 0.59 1.48
N ALA A 98 -14.65 1.90 1.52
CA ALA A 98 -14.14 2.64 0.38
C ALA A 98 -12.61 2.50 0.32
N VAL A 99 -12.05 2.33 -0.88
CA VAL A 99 -10.61 2.19 -1.06
C VAL A 99 -10.10 3.29 -1.98
N ALA A 100 -9.12 4.06 -1.50
CA ALA A 100 -8.45 5.09 -2.27
C ALA A 100 -7.02 4.64 -2.59
N SER A 101 -6.76 4.24 -3.82
CA SER A 101 -5.42 3.92 -4.30
C SER A 101 -4.75 5.18 -4.82
N ILE A 102 -3.65 5.61 -4.21
CA ILE A 102 -3.03 6.90 -4.52
C ILE A 102 -1.73 6.75 -5.31
N ASP A 103 -1.47 7.69 -6.21
CA ASP A 103 -0.12 7.98 -6.70
C ASP A 103 0.54 8.99 -5.75
N TYR A 104 1.86 8.99 -5.68
CA TYR A 104 2.67 10.01 -5.01
C TYR A 104 3.89 10.35 -5.88
N ARG A 105 4.51 11.52 -5.69
CA ARG A 105 5.73 11.89 -6.43
C ARG A 105 6.82 10.85 -6.19
N LEU A 106 7.29 10.24 -7.25
CA LEU A 106 8.43 9.33 -7.18
C LEU A 106 9.72 10.12 -6.92
N SER A 107 10.72 9.47 -6.35
CA SER A 107 11.99 10.10 -5.98
C SER A 107 12.78 10.66 -7.19
N SER A 108 12.48 10.20 -8.40
CA SER A 108 12.99 10.78 -9.64
C SER A 108 12.38 12.16 -9.97
N THR A 109 11.21 12.46 -9.41
CA THR A 109 10.51 13.74 -9.60
C THR A 109 10.83 14.72 -8.46
N ALA A 110 10.84 14.23 -7.22
CA ALA A 110 11.19 15.02 -6.05
C ALA A 110 11.69 14.12 -4.91
N PRO A 111 12.74 14.52 -4.18
CA PRO A 111 13.20 13.78 -3.01
C PRO A 111 12.25 13.97 -1.82
N PHE A 112 12.50 13.22 -0.74
CA PHE A 112 11.86 13.44 0.57
C PHE A 112 11.99 14.93 1.00
N PRO A 113 10.89 15.53 1.55
CA PRO A 113 9.66 14.91 2.08
C PRO A 113 8.49 14.80 1.09
N ALA A 114 8.70 14.97 -0.21
CA ALA A 114 7.64 15.05 -1.21
C ALA A 114 6.63 13.89 -1.12
N GLN A 115 7.09 12.67 -0.87
CA GLN A 115 6.25 11.47 -0.84
C GLN A 115 5.24 11.49 0.31
N ILE A 116 5.70 11.84 1.52
CA ILE A 116 4.83 11.90 2.69
C ILE A 116 3.87 13.09 2.62
N GLU A 117 4.29 14.24 2.11
CA GLU A 117 3.43 15.39 1.86
C GLU A 117 2.27 15.06 0.91
N ASP A 118 2.53 14.20 -0.09
CA ASP A 118 1.52 13.78 -1.05
C ASP A 118 0.54 12.79 -0.42
N CYS A 119 1.01 11.82 0.39
CA CYS A 119 0.15 10.92 1.15
C CYS A 119 -0.77 11.71 2.11
N LYS A 120 -0.23 12.69 2.83
CA LYS A 120 -0.99 13.56 3.72
C LYS A 120 -2.03 14.40 2.96
N ALA A 121 -1.66 14.94 1.81
CA ALA A 121 -2.58 15.67 0.94
C ALA A 121 -3.73 14.79 0.45
N ALA A 122 -3.49 13.53 0.11
CA ALA A 122 -4.54 12.58 -0.28
C ALA A 122 -5.54 12.33 0.87
N VAL A 123 -5.07 12.15 2.10
CA VAL A 123 -5.94 12.01 3.28
C VAL A 123 -6.79 13.26 3.49
N ARG A 124 -6.20 14.46 3.39
CA ARG A 124 -6.96 15.71 3.51
C ARG A 124 -7.99 15.87 2.40
N TRP A 125 -7.65 15.50 1.17
CA TRP A 125 -8.58 15.53 0.05
C TRP A 125 -9.77 14.57 0.26
N LEU A 126 -9.53 13.38 0.77
CA LEU A 126 -10.60 12.43 1.10
C LEU A 126 -11.55 13.01 2.15
N ARG A 127 -11.04 13.65 3.20
CA ARG A 127 -11.86 14.34 4.21
C ARG A 127 -12.67 15.49 3.62
N ALA A 128 -12.04 16.32 2.80
CA ALA A 128 -12.71 17.45 2.14
C ALA A 128 -13.84 17.01 1.20
N ASN A 129 -13.73 15.82 0.63
CA ASN A 129 -14.70 15.27 -0.32
C ASN A 129 -15.58 14.16 0.27
N ALA A 130 -15.54 13.96 1.58
CA ALA A 130 -16.21 12.84 2.25
C ALA A 130 -17.72 12.82 1.97
N ALA A 131 -18.41 13.96 2.09
CA ALA A 131 -19.84 14.05 1.80
C ALA A 131 -20.17 13.73 0.33
N LYS A 132 -19.31 14.13 -0.61
CA LYS A 132 -19.53 13.91 -2.04
C LYS A 132 -19.48 12.43 -2.42
N TYR A 133 -18.63 11.66 -1.75
CA TYR A 133 -18.38 10.24 -2.08
C TYR A 133 -18.94 9.28 -1.03
N ASN A 134 -19.77 9.77 -0.09
CA ASN A 134 -20.32 9.00 1.02
C ASN A 134 -19.24 8.26 1.82
N LEU A 135 -18.16 8.98 2.17
CA LEU A 135 -17.04 8.47 2.97
C LEU A 135 -17.18 8.93 4.43
N ASP A 136 -16.68 8.12 5.36
CA ASP A 136 -16.54 8.52 6.74
C ASP A 136 -15.19 9.22 6.96
N ALA A 137 -15.22 10.52 7.16
CA ALA A 137 -14.03 11.36 7.33
C ALA A 137 -13.24 11.06 8.61
N ASP A 138 -13.87 10.41 9.61
CA ASP A 138 -13.30 10.09 10.91
C ASP A 138 -12.77 8.65 10.99
N ARG A 139 -13.02 7.83 9.96
CA ARG A 139 -12.60 6.43 9.89
C ARG A 139 -11.76 6.16 8.65
N ILE A 140 -10.52 6.71 8.65
CA ILE A 140 -9.54 6.54 7.56
C ILE A 140 -8.37 5.71 8.07
N GLY A 141 -8.17 4.53 7.48
CA GLY A 141 -6.98 3.71 7.65
C GLY A 141 -6.03 3.86 6.47
N VAL A 142 -4.77 3.51 6.68
CA VAL A 142 -3.77 3.43 5.61
C VAL A 142 -3.16 2.04 5.57
N TRP A 143 -2.96 1.54 4.36
CA TRP A 143 -2.30 0.26 4.10
C TRP A 143 -1.26 0.45 3.00
N GLY A 144 -0.03 0.03 3.26
CA GLY A 144 1.04 0.09 2.28
C GLY A 144 1.99 -1.09 2.35
N MET A 145 2.77 -1.28 1.27
CA MET A 145 3.77 -2.33 1.20
C MET A 145 5.14 -1.77 0.83
N SER A 146 6.22 -2.29 1.46
CA SER A 146 7.61 -1.91 1.13
C SER A 146 7.81 -0.39 1.27
N ALA A 147 8.21 0.32 0.22
CA ALA A 147 8.22 1.79 0.22
C ALA A 147 6.85 2.41 0.59
N GLY A 148 5.74 1.77 0.21
CA GLY A 148 4.40 2.17 0.63
C GLY A 148 4.12 1.86 2.10
N GLY A 149 4.64 0.74 2.63
CA GLY A 149 4.61 0.41 4.05
C GLY A 149 5.33 1.46 4.90
N HIS A 150 6.53 1.85 4.47
CA HIS A 150 7.26 2.98 5.05
C HIS A 150 6.42 4.26 5.09
N LEU A 151 5.81 4.65 3.96
CA LEU A 151 4.99 5.87 3.89
C LEU A 151 3.71 5.74 4.74
N ALA A 152 3.11 4.55 4.80
CA ALA A 152 1.98 4.28 5.69
C ALA A 152 2.37 4.41 7.16
N ALA A 153 3.51 3.83 7.56
CA ALA A 153 4.04 3.94 8.90
C ALA A 153 4.35 5.40 9.25
N LEU A 154 5.03 6.13 8.35
CA LEU A 154 5.34 7.54 8.54
C LEU A 154 4.08 8.42 8.62
N LEU A 155 3.06 8.12 7.82
CA LEU A 155 1.76 8.81 7.90
C LEU A 155 1.09 8.61 9.26
N GLY A 156 1.19 7.39 9.81
CA GLY A 156 0.65 7.06 11.14
C GLY A 156 1.37 7.77 12.28
N THR A 157 2.69 7.85 12.23
CA THR A 157 3.52 8.38 13.34
C THR A 157 3.76 9.89 13.25
N SER A 158 3.69 10.50 12.05
CA SER A 158 4.00 11.92 11.88
C SER A 158 2.78 12.84 11.88
N GLY A 159 1.67 12.42 12.49
CA GLY A 159 0.47 13.24 12.58
C GLY A 159 0.70 14.54 13.36
N GLY A 160 0.60 15.69 12.70
CA GLY A 160 0.82 17.00 13.31
C GLY A 160 2.28 17.46 13.35
N VAL A 161 3.20 16.80 12.62
CA VAL A 161 4.58 17.26 12.40
C VAL A 161 4.57 18.30 11.27
N PRO A 162 4.75 19.60 11.55
CA PRO A 162 4.54 20.67 10.57
C PRO A 162 5.43 20.53 9.33
N GLU A 163 6.68 20.09 9.52
CA GLU A 163 7.69 19.94 8.48
C GLU A 163 7.34 18.86 7.44
N LEU A 164 6.41 17.97 7.79
CA LEU A 164 5.94 16.88 6.94
C LEU A 164 4.50 17.05 6.42
N GLU A 165 3.82 18.14 6.82
CA GLU A 165 2.45 18.40 6.35
C GLU A 165 2.41 18.88 4.89
N GLY A 166 3.49 19.45 4.40
CA GLY A 166 3.53 20.06 3.07
C GLY A 166 2.65 21.32 2.96
N SER A 167 2.24 21.62 1.73
CA SER A 167 1.42 22.78 1.42
C SER A 167 0.40 22.45 0.32
N GLY A 168 -0.58 23.34 0.10
CA GLY A 168 -1.58 23.21 -0.94
C GLY A 168 -3.02 23.31 -0.42
N ASP A 169 -3.93 22.65 -1.13
CA ASP A 169 -5.35 22.67 -0.82
C ASP A 169 -5.70 21.83 0.42
N ASN A 170 -6.87 22.12 0.99
CA ASN A 170 -7.46 21.35 2.10
C ASN A 170 -6.64 21.34 3.40
N MET A 171 -5.75 22.30 3.63
CA MET A 171 -4.90 22.37 4.83
C MET A 171 -5.70 22.51 6.13
N GLN A 172 -6.96 22.93 6.08
CA GLN A 172 -7.87 22.99 7.23
C GLN A 172 -8.32 21.61 7.73
N TYR A 173 -8.12 20.54 6.94
CA TYR A 173 -8.43 19.17 7.35
C TYR A 173 -7.19 18.48 7.91
N SER A 174 -7.40 17.59 8.87
CA SER A 174 -6.32 16.77 9.45
C SER A 174 -5.79 15.74 8.45
N SER A 175 -4.47 15.49 8.48
CA SER A 175 -3.83 14.38 7.76
C SER A 175 -3.73 13.08 8.59
N ARG A 176 -4.15 13.10 9.87
CA ARG A 176 -4.06 11.93 10.77
C ARG A 176 -4.95 10.78 10.27
N VAL A 177 -4.48 9.55 10.45
CA VAL A 177 -5.22 8.31 10.16
C VAL A 177 -5.54 7.59 11.46
N GLN A 178 -6.53 6.68 11.43
CA GLN A 178 -7.05 5.99 12.60
C GLN A 178 -6.57 4.54 12.73
N ALA A 179 -5.92 4.01 11.69
CA ALA A 179 -5.33 2.67 11.70
C ALA A 179 -4.24 2.56 10.62
N VAL A 180 -3.18 1.82 10.88
CA VAL A 180 -2.06 1.61 9.95
C VAL A 180 -1.79 0.12 9.76
N CYS A 181 -1.78 -0.33 8.51
CA CYS A 181 -1.24 -1.63 8.12
C CYS A 181 0.05 -1.43 7.32
N ASP A 182 1.17 -1.72 7.94
CA ASP A 182 2.51 -1.67 7.34
C ASP A 182 2.95 -3.07 6.92
N VAL A 183 3.15 -3.29 5.63
CA VAL A 183 3.66 -4.56 5.10
C VAL A 183 5.10 -4.38 4.62
N ALA A 184 6.04 -4.94 5.39
CA ALA A 184 7.48 -4.96 5.08
C ALA A 184 8.07 -3.58 4.77
N GLY A 185 7.61 -2.52 5.45
CA GLY A 185 8.14 -1.18 5.33
C GLY A 185 9.44 -1.00 6.14
N PRO A 186 10.47 -0.32 5.60
CA PRO A 186 11.59 0.10 6.42
C PRO A 186 11.17 1.23 7.37
N ALA A 187 11.56 1.14 8.64
CA ALA A 187 11.15 2.10 9.66
C ALA A 187 12.29 2.98 10.20
N ASP A 188 13.55 2.55 10.02
CA ASP A 188 14.76 3.25 10.45
C ASP A 188 15.78 3.27 9.29
N LEU A 189 15.77 4.35 8.51
CA LEU A 189 16.66 4.46 7.35
C LEU A 189 18.15 4.57 7.72
N PRO A 190 18.56 5.30 8.76
CA PRO A 190 19.95 5.29 9.22
C PRO A 190 20.45 3.89 9.61
N GLY A 191 19.59 3.03 10.12
CA GLY A 191 19.90 1.64 10.46
C GLY A 191 20.06 0.70 9.27
N LEU A 192 19.74 1.13 8.07
CA LEU A 192 19.87 0.35 6.84
C LEU A 192 21.28 0.42 6.24
N THR A 193 22.26 0.04 7.03
CA THR A 193 23.64 -0.14 6.58
C THR A 193 23.80 -1.52 5.93
N ASN A 194 24.80 -1.72 5.08
CA ASN A 194 25.11 -3.01 4.43
C ASN A 194 24.05 -3.56 3.47
N LEU A 195 23.18 -2.72 2.96
CA LEU A 195 22.29 -3.09 1.87
C LEU A 195 23.08 -3.17 0.55
N GLY A 196 22.78 -4.15 -0.30
CA GLY A 196 23.38 -4.20 -1.62
C GLY A 196 23.08 -2.94 -2.46
N PRO A 197 23.87 -2.65 -3.52
CA PRO A 197 23.83 -1.39 -4.27
C PRO A 197 22.43 -0.96 -4.75
N LYS A 198 21.60 -1.90 -5.19
CA LYS A 198 20.23 -1.59 -5.68
C LYS A 198 19.31 -1.02 -4.60
N ARG A 199 19.43 -1.51 -3.35
CA ARG A 199 18.60 -1.06 -2.23
C ARG A 199 19.09 0.27 -1.71
N MET A 200 20.41 0.43 -1.59
CA MET A 200 21.03 1.70 -1.22
C MET A 200 20.65 2.79 -2.23
N PHE A 201 20.71 2.50 -3.53
CA PHE A 201 20.29 3.43 -4.57
C PHE A 201 18.83 3.90 -4.46
N ALA A 202 17.93 3.05 -3.96
CA ALA A 202 16.54 3.47 -3.74
C ALA A 202 16.41 4.44 -2.55
N ILE A 203 17.15 4.17 -1.47
CA ILE A 203 17.18 5.04 -0.29
C ILE A 203 17.82 6.38 -0.61
N GLU A 204 18.96 6.37 -1.27
CA GLU A 204 19.66 7.59 -1.69
C GLU A 204 18.84 8.40 -2.70
N GLY A 205 18.08 7.73 -3.57
CA GLY A 205 17.10 8.37 -4.44
C GLY A 205 16.00 9.07 -3.65
N LEU A 206 15.46 8.42 -2.62
CA LEU A 206 14.47 9.03 -1.72
C LEU A 206 15.05 10.26 -1.02
N LEU A 207 16.26 10.16 -0.48
CA LEU A 207 16.92 11.24 0.25
C LEU A 207 17.41 12.38 -0.68
N GLY A 208 17.57 12.11 -1.98
CA GLY A 208 18.14 13.05 -2.95
C GLY A 208 19.66 13.12 -2.89
N GLY A 209 20.32 12.14 -2.27
CA GLY A 209 21.78 12.06 -2.12
C GLY A 209 22.22 10.89 -1.25
N PRO A 210 23.55 10.69 -1.12
CA PRO A 210 24.09 9.62 -0.29
C PRO A 210 23.64 9.68 1.15
N LEU A 211 23.20 8.53 1.70
CA LEU A 211 22.74 8.38 3.08
C LEU A 211 23.75 8.95 4.10
N GLU A 212 25.04 8.68 3.88
CA GLU A 212 26.11 9.11 4.79
C GLU A 212 26.30 10.64 4.84
N LYS A 213 25.84 11.36 3.80
CA LYS A 213 25.99 12.82 3.71
C LYS A 213 24.83 13.58 4.36
N ASP A 214 23.68 12.96 4.52
CA ASP A 214 22.49 13.61 5.08
C ASP A 214 21.75 12.69 6.05
N LYS A 215 22.40 12.39 7.15
CA LYS A 215 21.83 11.57 8.22
C LYS A 215 20.61 12.24 8.87
N ALA A 216 20.58 13.56 8.93
CA ALA A 216 19.44 14.30 9.47
C ALA A 216 18.18 14.07 8.64
N LYS A 217 18.30 14.10 7.30
CA LYS A 217 17.18 13.81 6.40
C LYS A 217 16.76 12.34 6.49
N ALA A 218 17.71 11.41 6.63
CA ALA A 218 17.38 10.00 6.83
C ALA A 218 16.61 9.77 8.13
N ILE A 219 16.98 10.44 9.22
CA ILE A 219 16.23 10.45 10.48
C ILE A 219 14.83 11.03 10.26
N ALA A 220 14.73 12.20 9.64
CA ALA A 220 13.45 12.83 9.34
C ALA A 220 12.53 11.98 8.43
N ALA A 221 13.11 11.11 7.59
CA ALA A 221 12.37 10.18 6.76
C ALA A 221 12.01 8.86 7.47
N SER A 222 12.35 8.67 8.75
CA SER A 222 12.21 7.39 9.45
C SER A 222 11.02 7.40 10.42
N PRO A 223 9.97 6.57 10.19
CA PRO A 223 8.79 6.52 11.06
C PRO A 223 9.11 6.30 12.54
N ILE A 224 10.13 5.50 12.85
CA ILE A 224 10.52 5.14 14.22
C ILE A 224 10.84 6.37 15.09
N HIS A 225 11.30 7.46 14.49
CA HIS A 225 11.69 8.68 15.22
C HIS A 225 10.51 9.58 15.61
N TYR A 226 9.32 9.29 15.11
CA TYR A 226 8.09 10.05 15.43
C TYR A 226 7.14 9.28 16.34
N VAL A 227 7.50 8.04 16.72
CA VAL A 227 6.65 7.20 17.55
C VAL A 227 6.25 7.92 18.84
N SER A 228 4.97 8.00 19.08
CA SER A 228 4.36 8.63 20.25
C SER A 228 3.16 7.85 20.76
N LYS A 229 2.73 8.10 21.99
CA LYS A 229 1.53 7.47 22.57
C LYS A 229 0.23 7.82 21.86
N ASP A 230 0.23 8.91 21.06
CA ASP A 230 -0.94 9.42 20.35
C ASP A 230 -1.09 8.82 18.95
N ASP A 231 -0.22 7.85 18.61
CA ASP A 231 -0.26 7.17 17.32
C ASP A 231 -1.45 6.18 17.26
N PRO A 232 -2.02 5.97 16.05
CA PRO A 232 -3.11 5.03 15.86
C PRO A 232 -2.65 3.57 16.08
N PRO A 233 -3.58 2.61 16.18
CA PRO A 233 -3.24 1.19 16.15
C PRO A 233 -2.47 0.79 14.90
N PHE A 234 -1.49 -0.14 15.05
CA PHE A 234 -0.66 -0.67 13.97
C PHE A 234 -0.81 -2.18 13.81
N LEU A 235 -0.97 -2.63 12.57
CA LEU A 235 -0.65 -3.98 12.14
C LEU A 235 0.62 -3.92 11.30
N ILE A 236 1.65 -4.65 11.70
CA ILE A 236 2.90 -4.81 10.96
C ILE A 236 2.97 -6.26 10.49
N VAL A 237 3.16 -6.48 9.18
CA VAL A 237 3.31 -7.82 8.61
C VAL A 237 4.61 -7.88 7.84
N HIS A 238 5.54 -8.78 8.22
CA HIS A 238 6.86 -8.86 7.58
C HIS A 238 7.27 -10.32 7.40
N GLY A 239 7.66 -10.69 6.19
CA GLY A 239 8.10 -12.06 5.91
C GLY A 239 9.45 -12.36 6.55
N GLU A 240 9.56 -13.45 7.33
CA GLU A 240 10.83 -13.86 7.95
C GLU A 240 11.95 -14.14 6.94
N ALA A 241 11.59 -14.57 5.73
CA ALA A 241 12.54 -14.84 4.65
C ALA A 241 12.72 -13.63 3.71
N ASP A 242 12.38 -12.41 4.16
CA ASP A 242 12.54 -11.18 3.39
C ASP A 242 14.02 -10.87 3.14
N ARG A 243 14.40 -10.81 1.85
CA ARG A 243 15.76 -10.46 1.41
C ARG A 243 15.84 -9.05 0.83
N VAL A 244 14.77 -8.27 0.90
CA VAL A 244 14.70 -6.90 0.36
C VAL A 244 14.77 -5.88 1.49
N VAL A 245 13.89 -6.00 2.48
CA VAL A 245 13.92 -5.18 3.69
C VAL A 245 14.25 -6.10 4.86
N PRO A 246 15.29 -5.81 5.64
CA PRO A 246 15.64 -6.61 6.82
C PRO A 246 14.47 -6.66 7.81
N VAL A 247 14.12 -7.85 8.28
CA VAL A 247 12.97 -8.06 9.20
C VAL A 247 13.15 -7.31 10.53
N GLU A 248 14.38 -7.05 10.91
CA GLU A 248 14.75 -6.27 12.10
C GLU A 248 14.19 -4.85 12.08
N GLN A 249 13.90 -4.30 10.88
CA GLN A 249 13.25 -3.00 10.74
C GLN A 249 11.86 -3.01 11.37
N SER A 250 11.06 -4.01 11.07
CA SER A 250 9.71 -4.17 11.64
C SER A 250 9.74 -4.59 13.11
N GLN A 251 10.70 -5.42 13.52
CA GLN A 251 10.86 -5.82 14.92
C GLN A 251 11.17 -4.61 15.81
N ARG A 252 12.17 -3.81 15.45
CA ARG A 252 12.53 -2.59 16.18
C ARG A 252 11.40 -1.57 16.20
N PHE A 253 10.70 -1.39 15.08
CA PHE A 253 9.58 -0.46 15.00
C PHE A 253 8.42 -0.91 15.90
N TYR A 254 8.08 -2.19 15.87
CA TYR A 254 7.10 -2.77 16.78
C TYR A 254 7.46 -2.56 18.26
N GLU A 255 8.72 -2.79 18.63
CA GLU A 255 9.19 -2.60 20.00
C GLU A 255 9.02 -1.14 20.45
N GLU A 256 9.40 -0.15 19.63
CA GLU A 256 9.23 1.26 19.96
C GLU A 256 7.76 1.68 20.05
N LEU A 257 6.89 1.19 19.15
CA LEU A 257 5.44 1.41 19.25
C LEU A 257 4.88 0.85 20.56
N ARG A 258 5.24 -0.38 20.92
CA ARG A 258 4.80 -1.01 22.18
C ARG A 258 5.32 -0.28 23.40
N LYS A 259 6.56 0.16 23.39
CA LYS A 259 7.18 0.96 24.46
C LYS A 259 6.49 2.32 24.66
N ALA A 260 6.03 2.94 23.57
CA ALA A 260 5.25 4.17 23.62
C ALA A 260 3.78 3.93 24.08
N GLY A 261 3.35 2.68 24.25
CA GLY A 261 1.97 2.34 24.64
C GLY A 261 1.00 2.24 23.47
N VAL A 262 1.48 2.26 22.24
CA VAL A 262 0.65 2.09 21.04
C VAL A 262 0.14 0.66 20.94
N ASN A 263 -1.12 0.48 20.54
CA ASN A 263 -1.67 -0.84 20.22
C ASN A 263 -1.08 -1.32 18.90
N ALA A 264 -0.05 -2.16 18.96
CA ALA A 264 0.64 -2.69 17.79
C ALA A 264 0.65 -4.23 17.81
N THR A 265 0.51 -4.83 16.63
CA THR A 265 0.62 -6.26 16.37
C THR A 265 1.68 -6.49 15.29
N LEU A 266 2.59 -7.43 15.52
CA LEU A 266 3.59 -7.87 14.53
C LEU A 266 3.28 -9.31 14.11
N LYS A 267 3.18 -9.54 12.80
CA LYS A 267 3.01 -10.85 12.16
C LYS A 267 4.23 -11.14 11.29
N MET A 268 4.83 -12.30 11.47
CA MET A 268 6.02 -12.71 10.72
C MET A 268 5.82 -14.09 10.07
N PRO A 269 5.10 -14.16 8.94
CA PRO A 269 4.97 -15.43 8.21
C PRO A 269 6.31 -15.83 7.56
N HIS A 270 6.53 -17.15 7.41
CA HIS A 270 7.77 -17.68 6.83
C HIS A 270 7.77 -17.58 5.29
N VAL A 271 7.71 -16.37 4.77
CA VAL A 271 7.65 -16.03 3.34
C VAL A 271 8.63 -14.91 3.00
N GLY A 272 8.88 -14.69 1.69
CA GLY A 272 9.73 -13.60 1.21
C GLY A 272 8.93 -12.31 0.95
N HIS A 273 9.65 -11.24 0.59
CA HIS A 273 9.17 -9.87 0.44
C HIS A 273 7.87 -9.70 -0.37
N GLN A 274 7.77 -10.37 -1.54
CA GLN A 274 6.57 -10.22 -2.39
C GLN A 274 5.40 -11.08 -1.92
N ALA A 275 5.67 -12.26 -1.37
CA ALA A 275 4.65 -13.19 -0.94
C ALA A 275 3.90 -12.71 0.31
N VAL A 276 4.57 -11.95 1.18
CA VAL A 276 3.99 -11.45 2.44
C VAL A 276 2.74 -10.59 2.24
N LEU A 277 2.60 -9.94 1.08
CA LEU A 277 1.42 -9.14 0.78
C LEU A 277 0.15 -9.98 0.71
N MET A 278 0.24 -11.20 0.18
CA MET A 278 -0.92 -12.10 0.08
C MET A 278 -1.35 -12.60 1.46
N ASP A 279 -0.39 -12.89 2.33
CA ASP A 279 -0.67 -13.29 3.71
C ASP A 279 -1.28 -12.13 4.52
N ALA A 280 -0.86 -10.88 4.21
CA ALA A 280 -1.34 -9.70 4.88
C ALA A 280 -2.82 -9.36 4.59
N VAL A 281 -3.43 -9.82 3.49
CA VAL A 281 -4.80 -9.41 3.08
C VAL A 281 -5.82 -9.74 4.18
N LYS A 282 -5.84 -10.98 4.65
CA LYS A 282 -6.79 -11.42 5.68
C LYS A 282 -6.51 -10.77 7.04
N ASP A 283 -5.25 -10.62 7.40
CA ASP A 283 -4.87 -9.97 8.66
C ASP A 283 -5.24 -8.48 8.63
N ALA A 284 -5.10 -7.80 7.49
CA ALA A 284 -5.52 -6.42 7.29
C ALA A 284 -7.04 -6.25 7.40
N GLU A 285 -7.83 -7.16 6.81
CA GLU A 285 -9.29 -7.18 6.94
C GLU A 285 -9.70 -7.23 8.43
N VAL A 286 -9.22 -8.26 9.15
CA VAL A 286 -9.53 -8.43 10.59
C VAL A 286 -9.09 -7.21 11.41
N PHE A 287 -7.92 -6.66 11.13
CA PHE A 287 -7.39 -5.50 11.80
C PHE A 287 -8.24 -4.24 11.57
N PHE A 288 -8.57 -3.94 10.32
CA PHE A 288 -9.39 -2.78 10.00
C PHE A 288 -10.83 -2.92 10.52
N ASP A 289 -11.39 -4.12 10.50
CA ASP A 289 -12.70 -4.38 11.11
C ASP A 289 -12.70 -4.06 12.61
N ALA A 290 -11.67 -4.49 13.32
CA ALA A 290 -11.54 -4.22 14.74
C ALA A 290 -11.28 -2.74 15.09
N THR A 291 -10.67 -1.98 14.17
CA THR A 291 -10.22 -0.60 14.44
C THR A 291 -11.12 0.47 13.83
N LEU A 292 -11.69 0.23 12.65
CA LEU A 292 -12.47 1.23 11.90
C LEU A 292 -13.97 0.94 11.84
N LYS A 293 -14.41 -0.32 11.92
CA LYS A 293 -15.85 -0.63 12.05
C LYS A 293 -16.22 -0.62 13.53
N LYS A 294 -16.65 0.50 14.02
CA LYS A 294 -17.26 0.56 15.37
C LYS A 294 -18.52 -0.28 15.36
N ARG A 295 -18.61 -1.16 16.34
CA ARG A 295 -19.85 -1.84 16.71
C ARG A 295 -20.80 -0.89 17.40
#